data_71f633646684e85504ee02c9e0300e35
#
_entry.id   71f633646684e85504ee02c9e0300e35
#
_cell.length_a   1.000
_cell.length_b   1.000
_cell.length_c   1.000
_cell.angle_alpha   90.00
_cell.angle_beta   90.00
_cell.angle_gamma   90.00
#
_symmetry.space_group_name_H-M   'P 1'
#
loop_
_entity.id
_entity.type
_entity.pdbx_description
1 polymer ?
#
loop_
_entity_poly.entity_id
_entity_poly.type
_entity_poly.pdbx_seq_one_letter_code
_entity_poly.pdbx_strand_id
1 'polypeptide(L)'
;MNELIRKLNEQAQDWADAHAPYASEEHEYFAEKFAQLIVLECVQTLIDNTPERYTNESAEEDWDKGYDRAMKDCVHHIKEHFGVK
;
A
#
# COMPACT_ATOMS: atom_id res chain seq x y z
N MET A 1 7.69 17.97 7.95
CA MET A 1 7.01 16.74 7.52
C MET A 1 7.80 16.11 6.38
N ASN A 2 7.87 14.79 6.34
CA ASN A 2 8.53 14.05 5.26
C ASN A 2 7.87 14.40 3.93
N GLU A 3 8.67 14.53 2.88
CA GLU A 3 8.15 14.92 1.55
C GLU A 3 7.18 13.89 0.98
N LEU A 4 7.45 12.60 1.19
CA LEU A 4 6.54 11.55 0.73
C LEU A 4 5.18 11.67 1.42
N ILE A 5 5.19 11.83 2.74
CA ILE A 5 3.95 11.98 3.51
C ILE A 5 3.20 13.22 3.06
N ARG A 6 3.92 14.30 2.76
CA ARG A 6 3.30 15.53 2.26
C ARG A 6 2.62 15.30 0.92
N LYS A 7 3.27 14.57 0.01
CA LYS A 7 2.67 14.23 -1.29
C LYS A 7 1.41 13.40 -1.12
N LEU A 8 1.45 12.41 -0.24
CA LEU A 8 0.28 11.58 0.02
C LEU A 8 -0.85 12.39 0.64
N ASN A 9 -0.50 13.34 1.51
CA ASN A 9 -1.46 14.25 2.10
C ASN A 9 -2.15 15.10 1.02
N GLU A 10 -1.37 15.66 0.10
CA GLU A 10 -1.91 16.45 -1.00
C GLU A 10 -2.83 15.62 -1.90
N GLN A 11 -2.41 14.41 -2.23
CA GLN A 11 -3.23 13.50 -3.03
C GLN A 11 -4.55 13.18 -2.35
N ALA A 12 -4.51 12.91 -1.06
CA ALA A 12 -5.72 12.61 -0.29
C ALA A 12 -6.66 13.82 -0.22
N GLN A 13 -6.09 15.01 -0.05
CA GLN A 13 -6.87 16.24 -0.01
C GLN A 13 -7.55 16.51 -1.34
N ASP A 14 -6.81 16.37 -2.43
CA ASP A 14 -7.36 16.57 -3.78
C ASP A 14 -8.48 15.56 -4.05
N TRP A 15 -8.28 14.32 -3.65
CA TRP A 15 -9.29 13.29 -3.82
C TRP A 15 -10.55 13.61 -3.01
N ALA A 16 -10.38 14.04 -1.76
CA ALA A 16 -11.51 14.39 -0.90
C ALA A 16 -12.29 15.57 -1.46
N ASP A 17 -11.59 16.59 -1.95
CA ASP A 17 -12.21 17.74 -2.57
C ASP A 17 -13.07 17.36 -3.77
N ALA A 18 -12.62 16.37 -4.53
CA ALA A 18 -13.30 15.94 -5.74
C ALA A 18 -14.45 14.98 -5.48
N HIS A 19 -14.42 14.22 -4.38
CA HIS A 19 -15.35 13.11 -4.16
C HIS A 19 -16.31 13.30 -2.98
N ALA A 20 -15.96 14.14 -2.02
CA ALA A 20 -16.84 14.36 -0.87
C ALA A 20 -18.12 15.07 -1.33
N PRO A 21 -19.30 14.51 -1.04
CA PRO A 21 -20.56 15.13 -1.47
C PRO A 21 -20.89 16.42 -0.74
N TYR A 22 -20.40 16.55 0.50
CA TYR A 22 -20.62 17.73 1.33
C TYR A 22 -19.33 18.13 2.01
N ALA A 23 -19.15 19.43 2.23
CA ALA A 23 -17.97 19.96 2.92
C ALA A 23 -17.81 19.36 4.33
N SER A 24 -18.92 19.06 5.00
CA SER A 24 -18.89 18.45 6.33
C SER A 24 -18.32 17.03 6.34
N GLU A 25 -18.30 16.34 5.20
CA GLU A 25 -17.79 14.99 5.08
C GLU A 25 -16.38 14.94 4.52
N GLU A 26 -15.85 16.05 4.08
CA GLU A 26 -14.53 16.12 3.46
C GLU A 26 -13.43 15.54 4.34
N HIS A 27 -13.48 15.81 5.64
CA HIS A 27 -12.50 15.30 6.58
C HIS A 27 -12.49 13.76 6.62
N GLU A 28 -13.64 13.14 6.62
CA GLU A 28 -13.75 11.68 6.63
C GLU A 28 -13.21 11.08 5.33
N TYR A 29 -13.54 11.69 4.21
CA TYR A 29 -13.04 11.27 2.90
C TYR A 29 -11.52 11.40 2.83
N PHE A 30 -11.00 12.51 3.32
CA PHE A 30 -9.57 12.73 3.39
C PHE A 30 -8.88 11.65 4.24
N ALA A 31 -9.37 11.41 5.45
CA ALA A 31 -8.76 10.46 6.38
C ALA A 31 -8.74 9.05 5.79
N GLU A 32 -9.85 8.64 5.18
CA GLU A 32 -9.95 7.32 4.56
C GLU A 32 -8.96 7.18 3.40
N LYS A 33 -8.91 8.18 2.53
CA LYS A 33 -8.01 8.14 1.38
C LYS A 33 -6.55 8.19 1.81
N PHE A 34 -6.23 9.04 2.77
CA PHE A 34 -4.87 9.15 3.30
C PHE A 34 -4.40 7.82 3.88
N ALA A 35 -5.26 7.16 4.67
CA ALA A 35 -4.94 5.86 5.24
C ALA A 35 -4.72 4.81 4.15
N GLN A 36 -5.56 4.78 3.13
CA GLN A 36 -5.39 3.87 1.99
C GLN A 36 -4.05 4.09 1.30
N LEU A 37 -3.69 5.33 1.05
CA LEU A 37 -2.43 5.66 0.38
C LEU A 37 -1.23 5.22 1.20
N ILE A 38 -1.27 5.40 2.52
CA ILE A 38 -0.19 4.96 3.41
C ILE A 38 -0.04 3.44 3.37
N VAL A 39 -1.15 2.71 3.44
CA VAL A 39 -1.12 1.25 3.39
C VAL A 39 -0.56 0.76 2.06
N LEU A 40 -1.00 1.35 0.95
CA LEU A 40 -0.52 0.98 -0.37
C LEU A 40 0.97 1.27 -0.54
N GLU A 41 1.44 2.38 0.03
CA GLU A 41 2.87 2.71 0.00
C GLU A 41 3.68 1.69 0.80
N CYS A 42 3.18 1.25 1.93
CA CYS A 42 3.84 0.20 2.72
C CYS A 42 3.92 -1.11 1.94
N VAL A 43 2.84 -1.49 1.28
CA VAL A 43 2.78 -2.69 0.46
C VAL A 43 3.79 -2.59 -0.69
N GLN A 44 3.83 -1.45 -1.35
CA GLN A 44 4.76 -1.23 -2.47
C GLN A 44 6.22 -1.30 -1.99
N THR A 45 6.50 -0.75 -0.82
CA THR A 45 7.84 -0.81 -0.23
C THR A 45 8.26 -2.25 0.02
N LEU A 46 7.36 -3.10 0.52
CA LEU A 46 7.65 -4.51 0.71
C LEU A 46 7.97 -5.20 -0.62
N ILE A 47 7.17 -4.94 -1.65
CA ILE A 47 7.36 -5.52 -2.97
C ILE A 47 8.70 -5.07 -3.56
N ASP A 48 8.99 -3.77 -3.48
CA ASP A 48 10.21 -3.20 -4.06
C ASP A 48 11.47 -3.72 -3.38
N ASN A 49 11.38 -4.13 -2.12
CA ASN A 49 12.52 -4.64 -1.37
C ASN A 49 12.63 -6.15 -1.40
N THR A 50 11.79 -6.82 -2.19
CA THR A 50 11.90 -8.26 -2.40
C THR A 50 13.16 -8.54 -3.21
N PRO A 51 14.09 -9.38 -2.72
CA PRO A 51 15.36 -9.61 -3.42
C PRO A 51 15.14 -10.32 -4.76
N GLU A 52 15.68 -9.75 -5.83
CA GLU A 52 15.59 -10.32 -7.16
C GLU A 52 16.32 -11.64 -7.30
N ARG A 53 17.32 -11.87 -6.46
CA ARG A 53 18.15 -13.09 -6.50
C ARG A 53 17.32 -14.36 -6.34
N TYR A 54 16.12 -14.26 -5.84
CA TYR A 54 15.25 -15.42 -5.66
C TYR A 54 14.56 -15.87 -6.94
N THR A 55 14.78 -15.16 -8.03
CA THR A 55 14.06 -15.44 -9.27
C THR A 55 14.87 -16.21 -10.32
N ASN A 56 16.18 -16.46 -10.07
CA ASN A 56 17.07 -16.90 -11.14
C ASN A 56 17.67 -18.30 -11.04
N GLU A 57 17.51 -18.97 -9.93
CA GLU A 57 18.20 -20.25 -9.70
C GLU A 57 17.18 -21.39 -9.52
N SER A 58 17.30 -22.42 -10.34
CA SER A 58 16.39 -23.55 -10.28
C SER A 58 16.50 -24.35 -8.98
N ALA A 59 17.67 -24.35 -8.36
CA ALA A 59 17.88 -25.04 -7.09
C ALA A 59 17.16 -24.36 -5.93
N GLU A 60 16.87 -23.09 -6.09
CA GLU A 60 16.23 -22.27 -5.07
C GLU A 60 14.74 -22.05 -5.38
N GLU A 61 14.26 -22.68 -6.42
CA GLU A 61 12.90 -22.46 -6.90
C GLU A 61 11.83 -22.70 -5.84
N ASP A 62 11.96 -23.77 -5.06
CA ASP A 62 11.01 -24.06 -3.99
C ASP A 62 11.06 -23.01 -2.89
N TRP A 63 12.24 -22.49 -2.60
CA TRP A 63 12.44 -21.40 -1.66
C TRP A 63 11.79 -20.13 -2.15
N ASP A 64 12.00 -19.81 -3.43
CA ASP A 64 11.42 -18.64 -4.06
C ASP A 64 9.91 -18.67 -4.02
N LYS A 65 9.32 -19.82 -4.30
CA LYS A 65 7.87 -19.98 -4.27
C LYS A 65 7.32 -19.79 -2.86
N GLY A 66 8.00 -20.34 -1.86
CA GLY A 66 7.61 -20.17 -0.47
C GLY A 66 7.71 -18.73 -0.02
N TYR A 67 8.81 -18.06 -0.37
CA TYR A 67 9.03 -16.66 -0.04
C TYR A 67 7.98 -15.76 -0.72
N ASP A 68 7.75 -15.99 -2.00
CA ASP A 68 6.79 -15.23 -2.77
C ASP A 68 5.37 -15.38 -2.20
N ARG A 69 5.02 -16.62 -1.84
CA ARG A 69 3.72 -16.89 -1.22
C ARG A 69 3.58 -16.19 0.12
N ALA A 70 4.61 -16.25 0.95
CA ALA A 70 4.60 -15.59 2.24
C ALA A 70 4.46 -14.06 2.08
N MET A 71 5.15 -13.50 1.10
CA MET A 71 5.06 -12.07 0.81
C MET A 71 3.65 -11.69 0.35
N LYS A 72 3.07 -12.48 -0.54
CA LYS A 72 1.71 -12.25 -1.02
C LYS A 72 0.69 -12.35 0.11
N ASP A 73 0.88 -13.33 0.99
CA ASP A 73 0.00 -13.49 2.15
C ASP A 73 0.12 -12.28 3.09
N CYS A 74 1.32 -11.79 3.34
CA CYS A 74 1.54 -10.59 4.16
C CYS A 74 0.82 -9.38 3.55
N VAL A 75 0.99 -9.17 2.27
CA VAL A 75 0.34 -8.08 1.55
C VAL A 75 -1.17 -8.20 1.65
N HIS A 76 -1.69 -9.39 1.43
CA HIS A 76 -3.12 -9.67 1.50
C HIS A 76 -3.67 -9.38 2.91
N HIS A 77 -2.98 -9.85 3.93
CA HIS A 77 -3.38 -9.64 5.31
C HIS A 77 -3.38 -8.17 5.70
N ILE A 78 -2.38 -7.41 5.26
CA ILE A 78 -2.31 -5.98 5.52
C ILE A 78 -3.50 -5.27 4.88
N LYS A 79 -3.76 -5.54 3.61
CA LYS A 79 -4.87 -4.92 2.89
C LYS A 79 -6.21 -5.28 3.49
N GLU A 80 -6.38 -6.55 3.86
CA GLU A 80 -7.62 -7.02 4.45
C GLU A 80 -7.86 -6.40 5.81
N HIS A 81 -6.82 -6.30 6.63
CA HIS A 81 -6.92 -5.72 7.96
C HIS A 81 -7.40 -4.27 7.91
N PHE A 82 -6.90 -3.49 6.96
CA PHE A 82 -7.27 -2.08 6.82
C PHE A 82 -8.43 -1.84 5.85
N GLY A 83 -8.97 -2.90 5.25
CA GLY A 83 -10.07 -2.77 4.30
C GLY A 83 -9.66 -2.11 2.99
N VAL A 84 -8.39 -2.19 2.61
CA VAL A 84 -7.87 -1.61 1.37
C VAL A 84 -7.87 -2.67 0.27
N LYS A 85 -8.40 -2.31 -0.89
CA LYS A 85 -8.49 -3.22 -2.04
C LYS A 85 -7.37 -3.03 -3.05
#